data_8353e3f5481989dbb16f217070727fe1
#
_entry.id   8353e3f5481989dbb16f217070727fe1
#
_cell.length_a   1.000
_cell.length_b   1.000
_cell.length_c   1.000
_cell.angle_alpha   90.00
_cell.angle_beta   90.00
_cell.angle_gamma   90.00
#
_symmetry.space_group_name_H-M   'P 1'
#
loop_
_entity.id
_entity.type
_entity.pdbx_description
1 polymer ?
#
loop_
_entity_poly.entity_id
_entity_poly.type
_entity_poly.pdbx_seq_one_letter_code
_entity_poly.pdbx_strand_id
1 'polypeptide(L)'
;MQRKDWAARVDGLVVFRGLLQSEPLASLRAALAADAAGLTGAVAAFESALFTQGTNWTEVLLDAVLEDENLCLRTAAGGDAGPVLEKTLENELEFLQQLGTAGLDDLCPEAPAFLPRWEVSPDANYAAAYQARRAAVGQKGYGMFARHHVFTIEDGRLVPVRYPDPQRLSELPGYEREREKVIANTRALLESKPTNNVLLYGDAGTGKSSTVKAIANEFAPDGLRLIEVKKNQLYQIPALMDELAKNPLKFILFIDDLSFSANDDNFAALKAILEGSVGGRSHNVAVYATSNRRHLVKESMSDRSGDDLHAADTRQELMSLAARFGLTVTFQQPDKDRYDTILLELAKQYGVQMPSDQLFLKGQAFALRAGGRSPRVAKQFVELLAAGVKV
;
A
#
# COMPACT_ATOMS: atom_id res chain seq x y z
N MET A 1 -39.87 -6.40 12.76
CA MET A 1 -39.31 -5.51 13.80
C MET A 1 -39.76 -4.09 13.48
N GLN A 2 -40.09 -3.24 14.48
CA GLN A 2 -40.46 -1.84 14.18
C GLN A 2 -39.19 -1.02 13.86
N ARG A 3 -39.34 0.06 13.09
CA ARG A 3 -38.22 0.95 12.71
C ARG A 3 -37.42 1.46 13.92
N LYS A 4 -38.09 1.77 15.03
CA LYS A 4 -37.43 2.19 16.28
C LYS A 4 -36.57 1.09 16.91
N ASP A 5 -36.96 -0.17 16.75
CA ASP A 5 -36.17 -1.30 17.27
C ASP A 5 -34.90 -1.50 16.44
N TRP A 6 -35.00 -1.31 15.11
CA TRP A 6 -33.83 -1.30 14.23
C TRP A 6 -32.85 -0.18 14.63
N ALA A 7 -33.34 1.04 14.80
CA ALA A 7 -32.52 2.18 15.22
C ALA A 7 -31.80 1.90 16.54
N ALA A 8 -32.51 1.40 17.54
CA ALA A 8 -31.93 1.10 18.85
C ALA A 8 -30.84 0.02 18.78
N ARG A 9 -31.05 -1.02 17.97
CA ARG A 9 -30.04 -2.08 17.80
C ARG A 9 -28.81 -1.60 17.01
N VAL A 10 -28.98 -0.76 15.99
CA VAL A 10 -27.85 -0.11 15.27
C VAL A 10 -27.04 0.76 16.23
N ASP A 11 -27.71 1.59 17.04
CA ASP A 11 -27.05 2.41 18.06
C ASP A 11 -26.35 1.60 19.15
N GLY A 12 -26.79 0.37 19.38
CA GLY A 12 -26.28 -0.58 20.37
C GLY A 12 -25.01 -1.33 19.93
N LEU A 13 -24.51 -1.16 18.72
CA LEU A 13 -23.29 -1.82 18.26
C LEU A 13 -22.09 -1.41 19.11
N VAL A 14 -21.31 -2.38 19.58
CA VAL A 14 -20.12 -2.24 20.42
C VAL A 14 -18.86 -2.66 19.67
N VAL A 15 -18.85 -3.88 19.13
CA VAL A 15 -17.71 -4.42 18.37
C VAL A 15 -17.57 -3.66 17.05
N PHE A 16 -18.65 -3.52 16.31
CA PHE A 16 -18.72 -2.81 15.04
C PHE A 16 -19.10 -1.33 15.18
N ARG A 17 -18.70 -0.70 16.27
CA ARG A 17 -18.99 0.71 16.55
C ARG A 17 -18.46 1.66 15.46
N GLY A 18 -17.36 1.30 14.81
CA GLY A 18 -16.75 2.06 13.73
C GLY A 18 -17.66 2.26 12.53
N LEU A 19 -18.50 1.28 12.21
CA LEU A 19 -19.43 1.34 11.09
C LEU A 19 -20.45 2.49 11.19
N LEU A 20 -20.79 2.93 12.41
CA LEU A 20 -21.73 4.03 12.62
C LEU A 20 -21.24 5.38 12.10
N GLN A 21 -19.95 5.50 11.81
CA GLN A 21 -19.32 6.72 11.28
C GLN A 21 -19.07 6.64 9.78
N SER A 22 -19.32 5.49 9.14
CA SER A 22 -19.05 5.26 7.72
C SER A 22 -20.35 5.18 6.91
N GLU A 23 -20.30 5.69 5.69
CA GLU A 23 -21.40 5.52 4.72
C GLU A 23 -21.33 4.09 4.11
N PRO A 24 -22.51 3.49 3.80
CA PRO A 24 -23.85 4.08 3.89
C PRO A 24 -24.56 3.86 5.24
N LEU A 25 -23.94 3.17 6.23
CA LEU A 25 -24.62 2.84 7.51
C LEU A 25 -24.98 4.10 8.34
N ALA A 26 -24.16 5.15 8.26
CA ALA A 26 -24.46 6.43 8.92
C ALA A 26 -25.78 7.04 8.39
N SER A 27 -25.98 7.03 7.08
CA SER A 27 -27.21 7.50 6.43
C SER A 27 -28.40 6.59 6.74
N LEU A 28 -28.21 5.25 6.76
CA LEU A 28 -29.28 4.33 7.19
C LEU A 28 -29.72 4.60 8.63
N ARG A 29 -28.77 4.79 9.53
CA ARG A 29 -29.03 5.16 10.93
C ARG A 29 -29.90 6.43 11.03
N ALA A 30 -29.58 7.45 10.22
CA ALA A 30 -30.37 8.68 10.14
C ALA A 30 -31.78 8.41 9.62
N ALA A 31 -31.98 7.54 8.62
CA ALA A 31 -33.30 7.17 8.09
C ALA A 31 -34.11 6.40 9.11
N LEU A 32 -33.52 5.48 9.87
CA LEU A 32 -34.18 4.74 10.93
C LEU A 32 -34.66 5.65 12.10
N ALA A 33 -33.93 6.72 12.39
CA ALA A 33 -34.19 7.68 13.43
C ALA A 33 -35.13 8.83 13.00
N ALA A 34 -35.38 9.01 11.69
CA ALA A 34 -36.16 10.12 11.14
C ALA A 34 -37.63 10.12 11.62
N ASP A 35 -38.19 11.31 11.77
CA ASP A 35 -39.63 11.47 11.94
C ASP A 35 -40.37 11.29 10.60
N ALA A 36 -41.72 11.30 10.65
CA ALA A 36 -42.50 11.11 9.43
C ALA A 36 -42.28 12.19 8.37
N ALA A 37 -41.95 13.41 8.77
CA ALA A 37 -41.69 14.52 7.83
C ALA A 37 -40.35 14.40 7.15
N GLY A 38 -39.33 13.93 7.87
CA GLY A 38 -37.94 13.78 7.36
C GLY A 38 -37.67 12.44 6.69
N LEU A 39 -38.53 11.41 6.86
CA LEU A 39 -38.28 10.04 6.44
C LEU A 39 -37.91 9.92 4.95
N THR A 40 -38.69 10.53 4.08
CA THR A 40 -38.48 10.46 2.63
C THR A 40 -37.09 10.96 2.23
N GLY A 41 -36.67 12.10 2.77
CA GLY A 41 -35.36 12.68 2.50
C GLY A 41 -34.23 11.83 3.07
N ALA A 42 -34.40 11.27 4.27
CA ALA A 42 -33.38 10.44 4.91
C ALA A 42 -33.19 9.08 4.19
N VAL A 43 -34.29 8.45 3.75
CA VAL A 43 -34.21 7.21 2.94
C VAL A 43 -33.54 7.50 1.59
N ALA A 44 -33.92 8.58 0.89
CA ALA A 44 -33.26 8.95 -0.37
C ALA A 44 -31.75 9.24 -0.20
N ALA A 45 -31.34 9.85 0.93
CA ALA A 45 -29.94 10.05 1.25
C ALA A 45 -29.19 8.73 1.45
N PHE A 46 -29.80 7.78 2.16
CA PHE A 46 -29.24 6.43 2.31
C PHE A 46 -29.10 5.72 0.98
N GLU A 47 -30.15 5.71 0.13
CA GLU A 47 -30.10 5.09 -1.19
C GLU A 47 -29.02 5.72 -2.09
N SER A 48 -28.91 7.04 -2.06
CA SER A 48 -27.84 7.75 -2.78
C SER A 48 -26.45 7.33 -2.31
N ALA A 49 -26.23 7.20 -1.00
CA ALA A 49 -24.96 6.73 -0.45
C ALA A 49 -24.70 5.25 -0.78
N LEU A 50 -25.70 4.41 -0.71
CA LEU A 50 -25.63 2.99 -1.07
C LEU A 50 -25.25 2.82 -2.54
N PHE A 51 -25.97 3.48 -3.46
CA PHE A 51 -25.79 3.31 -4.90
C PHE A 51 -24.46 3.86 -5.43
N THR A 52 -23.72 4.64 -4.64
CA THR A 52 -22.32 4.97 -4.97
C THR A 52 -21.38 3.77 -4.78
N GLN A 53 -21.76 2.75 -4.02
CA GLN A 53 -20.96 1.56 -3.72
C GLN A 53 -21.50 0.30 -4.40
N GLY A 54 -22.82 0.21 -4.59
CA GLY A 54 -23.51 -0.90 -5.23
C GLY A 54 -25.02 -0.85 -5.01
N THR A 55 -25.78 -1.66 -5.71
CA THR A 55 -27.24 -1.74 -5.58
C THR A 55 -27.70 -2.79 -4.56
N ASN A 56 -26.80 -3.71 -4.18
CA ASN A 56 -27.08 -4.80 -3.25
C ASN A 56 -26.61 -4.42 -1.83
N TRP A 57 -27.58 -4.11 -0.96
CA TRP A 57 -27.30 -3.72 0.41
C TRP A 57 -26.59 -4.80 1.23
N THR A 58 -26.97 -6.07 1.02
CA THR A 58 -26.33 -7.18 1.74
C THR A 58 -24.83 -7.23 1.47
N GLU A 59 -24.42 -7.07 0.23
CA GLU A 59 -23.00 -7.12 -0.16
C GLU A 59 -22.23 -5.90 0.36
N VAL A 60 -22.81 -4.70 0.21
CA VAL A 60 -22.18 -3.46 0.67
C VAL A 60 -21.99 -3.46 2.19
N LEU A 61 -22.99 -3.92 2.96
CA LEU A 61 -22.86 -4.02 4.42
C LEU A 61 -21.87 -5.12 4.83
N LEU A 62 -21.88 -6.26 4.15
CA LEU A 62 -20.93 -7.34 4.42
C LEU A 62 -19.50 -6.87 4.20
N ASP A 63 -19.22 -6.20 3.09
CA ASP A 63 -17.89 -5.65 2.80
C ASP A 63 -17.46 -4.67 3.89
N ALA A 64 -18.34 -3.78 4.32
CA ALA A 64 -18.05 -2.87 5.43
C ALA A 64 -17.73 -3.61 6.74
N VAL A 65 -18.47 -4.67 7.07
CA VAL A 65 -18.23 -5.53 8.25
C VAL A 65 -16.88 -6.25 8.16
N LEU A 66 -16.53 -6.77 6.97
CA LEU A 66 -15.28 -7.50 6.76
C LEU A 66 -14.03 -6.60 6.77
N GLU A 67 -14.21 -5.31 6.49
CA GLU A 67 -13.13 -4.33 6.44
C GLU A 67 -13.01 -3.50 7.73
N ASP A 68 -14.00 -3.54 8.61
CA ASP A 68 -14.04 -2.74 9.84
C ASP A 68 -12.83 -3.04 10.76
N GLU A 69 -12.25 -1.98 11.30
CA GLU A 69 -11.18 -2.06 12.28
C GLU A 69 -11.76 -2.22 13.69
N ASN A 70 -12.19 -3.41 14.02
CA ASN A 70 -12.82 -3.69 15.30
C ASN A 70 -11.90 -4.36 16.33
N LEU A 71 -12.35 -4.38 17.58
CA LEU A 71 -11.60 -4.93 18.71
C LEU A 71 -11.24 -6.42 18.52
N CYS A 72 -12.12 -7.21 17.91
CA CYS A 72 -11.88 -8.63 17.70
C CYS A 72 -10.76 -8.89 16.69
N LEU A 73 -10.66 -8.09 15.61
CA LEU A 73 -9.56 -8.21 14.65
C LEU A 73 -8.23 -7.72 15.24
N ARG A 74 -8.25 -6.64 16.01
CA ARG A 74 -7.06 -6.13 16.71
C ARG A 74 -6.51 -7.13 17.73
N THR A 75 -7.39 -7.78 18.51
CA THR A 75 -6.98 -8.77 19.52
C THR A 75 -6.60 -10.10 18.89
N ALA A 76 -7.22 -10.52 17.77
CA ALA A 76 -6.83 -11.73 17.05
C ALA A 76 -5.37 -11.68 16.54
N ALA A 77 -4.83 -10.50 16.32
CA ALA A 77 -3.42 -10.29 15.96
C ALA A 77 -2.46 -10.49 17.17
N GLY A 78 -2.96 -10.39 18.41
CA GLY A 78 -2.15 -10.45 19.64
C GLY A 78 -2.62 -11.42 20.72
N GLY A 79 -3.77 -12.13 20.54
CA GLY A 79 -4.29 -13.03 21.55
C GLY A 79 -5.78 -13.32 21.44
N ASP A 80 -6.33 -13.94 22.48
CA ASP A 80 -7.75 -14.27 22.60
C ASP A 80 -8.55 -13.02 23.02
N ALA A 81 -9.64 -12.72 22.31
CA ALA A 81 -10.52 -11.60 22.62
C ALA A 81 -11.33 -11.80 23.92
N GLY A 82 -11.37 -13.02 24.44
CA GLY A 82 -12.13 -13.40 25.62
C GLY A 82 -13.63 -13.67 25.35
N PRO A 83 -14.28 -14.47 26.22
CA PRO A 83 -15.61 -15.02 25.94
C PRO A 83 -16.71 -13.95 25.82
N VAL A 84 -16.59 -12.84 26.53
CA VAL A 84 -17.59 -11.77 26.47
C VAL A 84 -17.57 -11.07 25.12
N LEU A 85 -16.36 -10.75 24.61
CA LEU A 85 -16.21 -10.06 23.32
C LEU A 85 -16.58 -10.98 22.15
N GLU A 86 -16.20 -12.28 22.21
CA GLU A 86 -16.61 -13.28 21.21
C GLU A 86 -18.14 -13.45 21.18
N LYS A 87 -18.81 -13.51 22.33
CA LYS A 87 -20.28 -13.59 22.37
C LYS A 87 -20.94 -12.32 21.84
N THR A 88 -20.36 -11.15 22.12
CA THR A 88 -20.87 -9.88 21.59
C THR A 88 -20.72 -9.85 20.07
N LEU A 89 -19.57 -10.28 19.54
CA LEU A 89 -19.30 -10.41 18.11
C LEU A 89 -20.34 -11.31 17.41
N GLU A 90 -20.61 -12.50 17.96
CA GLU A 90 -21.61 -13.42 17.40
C GLU A 90 -22.99 -12.74 17.32
N ASN A 91 -23.45 -12.11 18.40
CA ASN A 91 -24.74 -11.44 18.44
C ASN A 91 -24.84 -10.25 17.46
N GLU A 92 -23.73 -9.48 17.32
CA GLU A 92 -23.73 -8.36 16.40
C GLU A 92 -23.65 -8.81 14.94
N LEU A 93 -22.90 -9.89 14.62
CA LEU A 93 -22.90 -10.46 13.26
C LEU A 93 -24.27 -11.00 12.86
N GLU A 94 -24.99 -11.68 13.78
CA GLU A 94 -26.35 -12.12 13.53
C GLU A 94 -27.28 -10.95 13.26
N PHE A 95 -27.16 -9.89 14.06
CA PHE A 95 -27.94 -8.66 13.84
C PHE A 95 -27.61 -7.96 12.53
N LEU A 96 -26.31 -7.80 12.20
CA LEU A 96 -25.88 -7.17 10.96
C LEU A 96 -26.32 -7.97 9.73
N GLN A 97 -26.35 -9.30 9.82
CA GLN A 97 -26.92 -10.14 8.77
C GLN A 97 -28.43 -9.89 8.60
N GLN A 98 -29.21 -9.84 9.69
CA GLN A 98 -30.64 -9.49 9.65
C GLN A 98 -30.84 -8.10 9.02
N LEU A 99 -30.02 -7.13 9.39
CA LEU A 99 -30.05 -5.77 8.85
C LEU A 99 -29.69 -5.75 7.35
N GLY A 100 -28.66 -6.49 6.95
CA GLY A 100 -28.19 -6.56 5.56
C GLY A 100 -29.11 -7.31 4.62
N THR A 101 -29.94 -8.22 5.13
CA THR A 101 -30.94 -8.94 4.34
C THR A 101 -32.33 -8.29 4.35
N ALA A 102 -32.51 -7.16 5.07
CA ALA A 102 -33.74 -6.42 5.13
C ALA A 102 -33.87 -5.43 3.96
N GLY A 103 -35.03 -5.47 3.29
CA GLY A 103 -35.40 -4.51 2.27
C GLY A 103 -35.97 -3.21 2.84
N LEU A 104 -36.24 -2.24 1.95
CA LEU A 104 -36.85 -0.95 2.37
C LEU A 104 -38.16 -1.15 3.14
N ASP A 105 -39.00 -2.06 2.67
CA ASP A 105 -40.29 -2.31 3.29
C ASP A 105 -40.19 -2.96 4.68
N ASP A 106 -39.08 -3.66 4.97
CA ASP A 106 -38.79 -4.22 6.30
C ASP A 106 -38.23 -3.18 7.26
N LEU A 107 -37.40 -2.26 6.76
CA LEU A 107 -36.71 -1.25 7.57
C LEU A 107 -37.56 0.02 7.76
N CYS A 108 -38.23 0.46 6.70
CA CYS A 108 -38.99 1.72 6.66
C CYS A 108 -40.29 1.53 5.89
N PRO A 109 -41.28 0.76 6.45
CA PRO A 109 -42.53 0.46 5.76
C PRO A 109 -43.37 1.70 5.45
N GLU A 110 -43.13 2.82 6.14
CA GLU A 110 -43.83 4.09 5.90
C GLU A 110 -43.18 4.90 4.74
N ALA A 111 -42.10 4.41 4.14
CA ALA A 111 -41.43 5.11 3.03
C ALA A 111 -42.31 5.13 1.76
N PRO A 112 -42.33 6.25 1.01
CA PRO A 112 -43.16 6.36 -0.19
C PRO A 112 -42.82 5.33 -1.25
N ALA A 113 -43.83 4.83 -1.97
CA ALA A 113 -43.68 3.79 -2.98
C ALA A 113 -42.85 4.23 -4.21
N PHE A 114 -42.66 5.53 -4.45
CA PHE A 114 -41.88 6.05 -5.55
C PHE A 114 -40.35 6.00 -5.32
N LEU A 115 -39.89 5.78 -4.08
CA LEU A 115 -38.48 5.59 -3.81
C LEU A 115 -38.00 4.26 -4.40
N PRO A 116 -36.74 4.20 -4.87
CA PRO A 116 -36.17 2.94 -5.37
C PRO A 116 -36.20 1.83 -4.30
N ARG A 117 -35.96 0.61 -4.75
CA ARG A 117 -35.76 -0.55 -3.86
C ARG A 117 -34.36 -1.10 -4.11
N TRP A 118 -33.56 -1.19 -3.06
CA TRP A 118 -32.27 -1.87 -3.14
C TRP A 118 -32.42 -3.38 -3.18
N GLU A 119 -31.41 -4.04 -3.74
CA GLU A 119 -31.36 -5.49 -3.80
C GLU A 119 -30.84 -6.06 -2.47
N VAL A 120 -31.26 -7.27 -2.11
CA VAL A 120 -30.78 -8.03 -0.96
C VAL A 120 -30.50 -9.48 -1.36
N SER A 121 -29.49 -10.08 -0.71
CA SER A 121 -29.12 -11.49 -0.89
C SER A 121 -29.48 -12.28 0.38
N PRO A 122 -30.64 -12.97 0.44
CA PRO A 122 -31.13 -13.61 1.66
C PRO A 122 -30.26 -14.76 2.15
N ASP A 123 -29.48 -15.38 1.25
CA ASP A 123 -28.63 -16.54 1.57
C ASP A 123 -27.23 -16.15 2.11
N ALA A 124 -26.96 -14.88 2.33
CA ALA A 124 -25.69 -14.41 2.86
C ALA A 124 -25.43 -14.96 4.27
N ASN A 125 -24.17 -15.34 4.54
CA ASN A 125 -23.74 -15.80 5.86
C ASN A 125 -22.59 -14.94 6.39
N TYR A 126 -22.93 -13.91 7.15
CA TYR A 126 -21.96 -12.95 7.70
C TYR A 126 -21.00 -13.60 8.69
N ALA A 127 -21.48 -14.51 9.52
CA ALA A 127 -20.65 -15.20 10.49
C ALA A 127 -19.56 -16.05 9.80
N ALA A 128 -19.93 -16.84 8.79
CA ALA A 128 -18.97 -17.65 8.04
C ALA A 128 -17.97 -16.76 7.26
N ALA A 129 -18.45 -15.70 6.59
CA ALA A 129 -17.60 -14.77 5.87
C ALA A 129 -16.61 -14.04 6.81
N TYR A 130 -17.08 -13.59 7.99
CA TYR A 130 -16.23 -12.93 8.97
C TYR A 130 -15.18 -13.88 9.55
N GLN A 131 -15.51 -15.14 9.87
CA GLN A 131 -14.54 -16.11 10.34
C GLN A 131 -13.45 -16.42 9.28
N ALA A 132 -13.87 -16.57 8.03
CA ALA A 132 -12.91 -16.72 6.92
C ALA A 132 -11.98 -15.48 6.79
N ARG A 133 -12.56 -14.26 6.94
CA ARG A 133 -11.82 -13.01 6.93
C ARG A 133 -10.84 -12.91 8.10
N ARG A 134 -11.28 -13.26 9.31
CA ARG A 134 -10.46 -13.29 10.52
C ARG A 134 -9.28 -14.26 10.39
N ALA A 135 -9.50 -15.44 9.82
CA ALA A 135 -8.44 -16.40 9.54
C ALA A 135 -7.40 -15.87 8.52
N ALA A 136 -7.83 -15.02 7.58
CA ALA A 136 -7.00 -14.42 6.55
C ALA A 136 -6.51 -13.01 6.91
N VAL A 137 -6.63 -12.54 8.15
CA VAL A 137 -6.33 -11.15 8.54
C VAL A 137 -4.88 -10.75 8.25
N GLY A 138 -3.93 -11.69 8.34
CA GLY A 138 -2.52 -11.48 8.00
C GLY A 138 -2.24 -11.22 6.51
N GLN A 139 -3.21 -11.52 5.63
CA GLN A 139 -3.12 -11.27 4.19
C GLN A 139 -4.03 -10.09 3.79
N LYS A 140 -5.25 -10.09 4.30
CA LYS A 140 -6.30 -9.15 3.91
C LYS A 140 -6.26 -7.83 4.70
N GLY A 141 -5.72 -7.83 5.93
CA GLY A 141 -5.73 -6.68 6.80
C GLY A 141 -7.12 -6.26 7.27
N TYR A 142 -7.21 -5.09 7.89
CA TYR A 142 -8.45 -4.44 8.33
C TYR A 142 -8.32 -2.92 8.20
N GLY A 143 -9.44 -2.21 8.34
CA GLY A 143 -9.48 -0.75 8.20
C GLY A 143 -8.95 -0.29 6.84
N MET A 144 -8.16 0.77 6.82
CA MET A 144 -7.58 1.31 5.58
C MET A 144 -6.65 0.31 4.88
N PHE A 145 -6.04 -0.62 5.61
CA PHE A 145 -5.13 -1.61 5.05
C PHE A 145 -5.87 -2.73 4.29
N ALA A 146 -7.16 -2.90 4.51
CA ALA A 146 -8.00 -3.83 3.74
C ALA A 146 -8.24 -3.34 2.31
N ARG A 147 -8.41 -2.02 2.16
CA ARG A 147 -8.78 -1.36 0.89
C ARG A 147 -7.57 -0.91 0.07
N HIS A 148 -6.49 -0.57 0.74
CA HIS A 148 -5.31 0.03 0.12
C HIS A 148 -4.05 -0.74 0.47
N HIS A 149 -3.08 -0.75 -0.46
CA HIS A 149 -1.79 -1.40 -0.24
C HIS A 149 -0.59 -0.44 -0.33
N VAL A 150 -0.81 0.81 -0.76
CA VAL A 150 0.22 1.86 -0.81
C VAL A 150 -0.24 3.06 0.01
N PHE A 151 0.64 3.56 0.85
CA PHE A 151 0.40 4.66 1.78
C PHE A 151 1.52 5.68 1.72
N THR A 152 1.23 6.89 2.15
CA THR A 152 2.19 7.96 2.44
C THR A 152 1.95 8.50 3.85
N ILE A 153 2.82 9.37 4.31
CA ILE A 153 2.66 10.06 5.60
C ILE A 153 2.29 11.51 5.32
N GLU A 154 1.19 11.99 5.89
CA GLU A 154 0.76 13.38 5.87
C GLU A 154 0.41 13.80 7.29
N ASP A 155 0.99 14.90 7.77
CA ASP A 155 0.79 15.44 9.12
C ASP A 155 0.96 14.39 10.24
N GLY A 156 1.93 13.49 10.09
CA GLY A 156 2.23 12.42 11.05
C GLY A 156 1.26 11.24 11.03
N ARG A 157 0.36 11.16 10.04
CA ARG A 157 -0.63 10.08 9.90
C ARG A 157 -0.43 9.35 8.58
N LEU A 158 -0.75 8.06 8.57
CA LEU A 158 -0.83 7.28 7.34
C LEU A 158 -2.04 7.69 6.51
N VAL A 159 -1.80 7.98 5.23
CA VAL A 159 -2.83 8.32 4.25
C VAL A 159 -2.71 7.36 3.07
N PRO A 160 -3.81 6.74 2.62
CA PRO A 160 -3.76 5.84 1.48
C PRO A 160 -3.53 6.61 0.18
N VAL A 161 -2.69 6.07 -0.69
CA VAL A 161 -2.52 6.56 -2.05
C VAL A 161 -3.65 6.01 -2.91
N ARG A 162 -4.54 6.89 -3.38
CA ARG A 162 -5.75 6.49 -4.15
C ARG A 162 -5.43 5.82 -5.49
N TYR A 163 -4.39 6.30 -6.18
CA TYR A 163 -3.98 5.82 -7.50
C TYR A 163 -2.48 5.49 -7.46
N PRO A 164 -2.08 4.36 -6.85
CA PRO A 164 -0.68 3.95 -6.84
C PRO A 164 -0.21 3.61 -8.26
N ASP A 165 1.08 3.75 -8.51
CA ASP A 165 1.71 3.34 -9.77
C ASP A 165 1.41 1.85 -10.02
N PRO A 166 0.71 1.48 -11.12
CA PRO A 166 0.26 0.12 -11.38
C PRO A 166 1.36 -0.81 -11.88
N GLN A 167 2.63 -0.39 -11.86
CA GLN A 167 3.79 -1.12 -12.39
C GLN A 167 3.83 -2.56 -11.88
N ARG A 168 4.00 -3.52 -12.79
CA ARG A 168 4.15 -4.95 -12.50
C ARG A 168 5.58 -5.43 -12.70
N LEU A 169 5.98 -6.49 -12.00
CA LEU A 169 7.30 -7.10 -12.17
C LEU A 169 7.52 -7.61 -13.60
N SER A 170 6.48 -8.14 -14.24
CA SER A 170 6.49 -8.62 -15.63
C SER A 170 6.73 -7.51 -16.68
N GLU A 171 6.51 -6.25 -16.31
CA GLU A 171 6.68 -5.09 -17.19
C GLU A 171 8.08 -4.46 -17.10
N LEU A 172 8.94 -4.99 -16.23
CA LEU A 172 10.29 -4.47 -15.99
C LEU A 172 11.34 -5.35 -16.68
N PRO A 173 11.70 -5.10 -17.94
CA PRO A 173 12.73 -5.89 -18.62
C PRO A 173 14.13 -5.60 -18.08
N GLY A 174 14.99 -6.61 -18.10
CA GLY A 174 16.36 -6.55 -17.58
C GLY A 174 16.44 -6.53 -16.06
N TYR A 175 17.58 -6.75 -15.50
CA TYR A 175 17.83 -6.77 -14.04
C TYR A 175 17.11 -7.87 -13.26
N GLU A 176 16.74 -8.98 -13.89
CA GLU A 176 16.03 -10.09 -13.27
C GLU A 176 16.79 -10.64 -12.06
N ARG A 177 18.13 -10.81 -12.19
CA ARG A 177 18.99 -11.31 -11.11
C ARG A 177 19.06 -10.36 -9.92
N GLU A 178 19.10 -9.07 -10.19
CA GLU A 178 19.09 -8.02 -9.18
C GLU A 178 17.74 -7.99 -8.46
N ARG A 179 16.64 -8.04 -9.19
CA ARG A 179 15.28 -8.08 -8.63
C ARG A 179 15.01 -9.34 -7.83
N GLU A 180 15.49 -10.52 -8.29
CA GLU A 180 15.28 -11.79 -7.59
C GLU A 180 15.78 -11.74 -6.14
N LYS A 181 16.91 -11.04 -5.87
CA LYS A 181 17.42 -10.87 -4.51
C LYS A 181 16.44 -10.07 -3.63
N VAL A 182 15.85 -9.00 -4.18
CA VAL A 182 14.88 -8.16 -3.47
C VAL A 182 13.58 -8.93 -3.24
N ILE A 183 13.11 -9.67 -4.25
CA ILE A 183 11.94 -10.53 -4.19
C ILE A 183 12.11 -11.61 -3.13
N ALA A 184 13.25 -12.30 -3.12
CA ALA A 184 13.53 -13.35 -2.12
C ALA A 184 13.53 -12.79 -0.69
N ASN A 185 14.10 -11.59 -0.47
CA ASN A 185 14.07 -10.92 0.83
C ASN A 185 12.65 -10.50 1.22
N THR A 186 11.82 -10.06 0.26
CA THR A 186 10.41 -9.71 0.51
C THR A 186 9.57 -10.95 0.84
N ARG A 187 9.79 -12.08 0.16
CA ARG A 187 9.15 -13.36 0.51
C ARG A 187 9.53 -13.82 1.91
N ALA A 188 10.78 -13.67 2.30
CA ALA A 188 11.21 -13.96 3.67
C ALA A 188 10.45 -13.11 4.71
N LEU A 189 10.20 -11.82 4.42
CA LEU A 189 9.38 -10.95 5.26
C LEU A 189 7.94 -11.48 5.38
N LEU A 190 7.31 -11.83 4.26
CA LEU A 190 5.94 -12.37 4.22
C LEU A 190 5.82 -13.67 5.02
N GLU A 191 6.82 -14.53 4.93
CA GLU A 191 6.91 -15.81 5.65
C GLU A 191 7.37 -15.66 7.12
N SER A 192 7.51 -14.44 7.63
CA SER A 192 8.02 -14.15 8.99
C SER A 192 9.40 -14.75 9.28
N LYS A 193 10.20 -14.93 8.25
CA LYS A 193 11.61 -15.36 8.33
C LYS A 193 12.53 -14.15 8.59
N PRO A 194 13.78 -14.39 9.04
CA PRO A 194 14.76 -13.32 9.17
C PRO A 194 14.91 -12.54 7.86
N THR A 195 14.72 -11.23 7.91
CA THR A 195 14.69 -10.33 6.75
C THR A 195 15.66 -9.17 6.98
N ASN A 196 16.25 -8.68 5.90
CA ASN A 196 17.15 -7.54 5.93
C ASN A 196 16.46 -6.26 5.45
N ASN A 197 16.95 -5.11 5.92
CA ASN A 197 16.72 -3.85 5.23
C ASN A 197 17.48 -3.87 3.89
N VAL A 198 16.93 -3.22 2.87
CA VAL A 198 17.44 -3.29 1.49
C VAL A 198 17.84 -1.92 0.98
N LEU A 199 19.06 -1.82 0.44
CA LEU A 199 19.51 -0.66 -0.31
C LEU A 199 19.68 -1.02 -1.79
N LEU A 200 18.86 -0.40 -2.65
CA LEU A 200 19.02 -0.46 -4.09
C LEU A 200 19.80 0.77 -4.54
N TYR A 201 21.02 0.61 -5.02
CA TYR A 201 21.82 1.74 -5.46
C TYR A 201 22.31 1.55 -6.90
N GLY A 202 22.73 2.64 -7.54
CA GLY A 202 23.27 2.62 -8.91
C GLY A 202 22.71 3.73 -9.77
N ASP A 203 22.91 3.60 -11.08
CA ASP A 203 22.64 4.67 -12.03
C ASP A 203 21.16 5.07 -12.10
N ALA A 204 20.91 6.35 -12.44
CA ALA A 204 19.56 6.86 -12.59
C ALA A 204 18.83 6.18 -13.76
N GLY A 205 17.50 5.96 -13.58
CA GLY A 205 16.67 5.38 -14.63
C GLY A 205 16.82 3.87 -14.85
N THR A 206 17.50 3.15 -13.95
CA THR A 206 17.71 1.69 -14.04
C THR A 206 16.56 0.86 -13.44
N GLY A 207 15.51 1.50 -12.93
CA GLY A 207 14.30 0.80 -12.43
C GLY A 207 14.33 0.44 -10.94
N LYS A 208 15.20 1.04 -10.12
CA LYS A 208 15.27 0.80 -8.66
C LYS A 208 13.93 1.03 -7.96
N SER A 209 13.37 2.24 -8.07
CA SER A 209 12.10 2.60 -7.44
C SER A 209 10.93 1.82 -8.03
N SER A 210 10.93 1.61 -9.36
CA SER A 210 9.93 0.78 -10.04
C SER A 210 9.94 -0.67 -9.54
N THR A 211 11.12 -1.22 -9.21
CA THR A 211 11.23 -2.56 -8.63
C THR A 211 10.52 -2.65 -7.28
N VAL A 212 10.70 -1.68 -6.38
CA VAL A 212 10.04 -1.68 -5.07
C VAL A 212 8.53 -1.53 -5.21
N LYS A 213 8.06 -0.62 -6.07
CA LYS A 213 6.63 -0.40 -6.35
C LYS A 213 5.98 -1.65 -6.97
N ALA A 214 6.65 -2.27 -7.94
CA ALA A 214 6.16 -3.50 -8.57
C ALA A 214 6.09 -4.68 -7.58
N ILE A 215 7.05 -4.82 -6.67
CA ILE A 215 7.02 -5.79 -5.58
C ILE A 215 5.82 -5.54 -4.66
N ALA A 216 5.54 -4.28 -4.31
CA ALA A 216 4.39 -3.94 -3.48
C ALA A 216 3.07 -4.33 -4.14
N ASN A 217 2.91 -4.09 -5.44
CA ASN A 217 1.73 -4.47 -6.21
C ASN A 217 1.58 -5.99 -6.33
N GLU A 218 2.69 -6.71 -6.59
CA GLU A 218 2.68 -8.16 -6.76
C GLU A 218 2.31 -8.90 -5.49
N PHE A 219 2.85 -8.47 -4.34
CA PHE A 219 2.65 -9.14 -3.04
C PHE A 219 1.58 -8.50 -2.15
N ALA A 220 0.82 -7.52 -2.64
CA ALA A 220 -0.32 -6.96 -1.92
C ALA A 220 -1.37 -8.02 -1.53
N PRO A 221 -1.72 -9.00 -2.41
CA PRO A 221 -2.64 -10.09 -2.05
C PRO A 221 -2.12 -10.99 -0.92
N ASP A 222 -0.79 -11.10 -0.77
CA ASP A 222 -0.12 -11.90 0.24
C ASP A 222 0.07 -11.16 1.57
N GLY A 223 -0.44 -9.94 1.68
CA GLY A 223 -0.42 -9.15 2.92
C GLY A 223 0.68 -8.09 2.99
N LEU A 224 1.37 -7.80 1.88
CA LEU A 224 2.36 -6.72 1.84
C LEU A 224 1.67 -5.36 1.72
N ARG A 225 2.20 -4.38 2.46
CA ARG A 225 1.82 -2.96 2.33
C ARG A 225 3.07 -2.10 2.17
N LEU A 226 2.99 -1.10 1.31
CA LEU A 226 4.07 -0.14 1.07
C LEU A 226 3.74 1.20 1.72
N ILE A 227 4.67 1.75 2.48
CA ILE A 227 4.55 3.08 3.04
C ILE A 227 5.70 3.92 2.50
N GLU A 228 5.39 4.86 1.62
CA GLU A 228 6.38 5.80 1.09
C GLU A 228 6.67 6.88 2.13
N VAL A 229 7.95 7.02 2.49
CA VAL A 229 8.44 7.95 3.51
C VAL A 229 9.38 8.94 2.86
N LYS A 230 9.06 10.22 2.96
CA LYS A 230 9.95 11.29 2.50
C LYS A 230 11.11 11.48 3.48
N LYS A 231 12.26 11.91 2.98
CA LYS A 231 13.47 12.12 3.79
C LYS A 231 13.23 12.99 5.04
N ASN A 232 12.46 14.07 4.90
CA ASN A 232 12.12 14.97 6.01
C ASN A 232 11.11 14.39 7.03
N GLN A 233 10.65 13.16 6.83
CA GLN A 233 9.70 12.45 7.69
C GLN A 233 10.35 11.30 8.46
N LEU A 234 11.65 11.08 8.32
CA LEU A 234 12.35 9.96 8.95
C LEU A 234 12.21 9.95 10.48
N TYR A 235 12.10 11.13 11.11
CA TYR A 235 11.91 11.24 12.56
C TYR A 235 10.56 10.68 13.05
N GLN A 236 9.58 10.48 12.16
CA GLN A 236 8.26 9.93 12.51
C GLN A 236 8.24 8.40 12.48
N ILE A 237 9.23 7.77 11.82
CA ILE A 237 9.27 6.31 11.62
C ILE A 237 9.27 5.52 12.92
N PRO A 238 10.00 5.87 14.00
CA PRO A 238 9.99 5.06 15.21
C PRO A 238 8.59 4.88 15.81
N ALA A 239 7.81 5.96 15.92
CA ALA A 239 6.44 5.90 16.43
C ALA A 239 5.52 5.09 15.49
N LEU A 240 5.69 5.25 14.19
CA LEU A 240 4.97 4.47 13.19
C LEU A 240 5.30 2.97 13.27
N MET A 241 6.57 2.61 13.46
CA MET A 241 6.98 1.20 13.62
C MET A 241 6.35 0.55 14.84
N ASP A 242 6.22 1.27 15.96
CA ASP A 242 5.56 0.77 17.17
C ASP A 242 4.06 0.51 16.95
N GLU A 243 3.41 1.34 16.14
CA GLU A 243 2.02 1.15 15.72
C GLU A 243 1.88 -0.05 14.78
N LEU A 244 2.72 -0.11 13.74
CA LEU A 244 2.71 -1.18 12.74
C LEU A 244 3.10 -2.54 13.33
N ALA A 245 3.92 -2.60 14.37
CA ALA A 245 4.33 -3.84 15.02
C ALA A 245 3.15 -4.66 15.56
N LYS A 246 2.03 -4.01 15.87
CA LYS A 246 0.79 -4.65 16.35
C LYS A 246 -0.10 -5.15 15.21
N ASN A 247 0.20 -4.79 13.96
CA ASN A 247 -0.60 -5.16 12.81
C ASN A 247 -0.13 -6.52 12.25
N PRO A 248 -1.03 -7.43 11.87
CA PRO A 248 -0.66 -8.75 11.34
C PRO A 248 -0.05 -8.72 9.94
N LEU A 249 -0.23 -7.62 9.20
CA LEU A 249 0.32 -7.44 7.87
C LEU A 249 1.83 -7.21 7.86
N LYS A 250 2.44 -7.25 6.69
CA LYS A 250 3.85 -6.97 6.46
C LYS A 250 4.03 -5.63 5.75
N PHE A 251 5.03 -4.87 6.16
CA PHE A 251 5.23 -3.50 5.70
C PHE A 251 6.63 -3.29 5.14
N ILE A 252 6.71 -2.60 4.01
CA ILE A 252 7.93 -2.00 3.50
C ILE A 252 7.84 -0.49 3.73
N LEU A 253 8.75 0.07 4.53
CA LEU A 253 8.97 1.50 4.62
C LEU A 253 9.92 1.88 3.48
N PHE A 254 9.40 2.59 2.49
CA PHE A 254 10.12 2.91 1.27
C PHE A 254 10.63 4.36 1.28
N ILE A 255 11.94 4.52 1.18
CA ILE A 255 12.62 5.81 1.11
C ILE A 255 13.23 5.94 -0.28
N ASP A 256 12.61 6.74 -1.14
CA ASP A 256 13.09 6.92 -2.52
C ASP A 256 14.15 8.05 -2.59
N ASP A 257 15.13 7.86 -3.47
CA ASP A 257 16.24 8.79 -3.75
C ASP A 257 16.98 9.28 -2.50
N LEU A 258 17.38 8.33 -1.66
CA LEU A 258 18.09 8.60 -0.42
C LEU A 258 19.47 9.20 -0.71
N SER A 259 19.69 10.42 -0.25
CA SER A 259 20.98 11.12 -0.30
C SER A 259 21.10 12.08 0.87
N PHE A 260 22.29 12.16 1.48
CA PHE A 260 22.56 13.05 2.60
C PHE A 260 23.62 14.10 2.20
N SER A 261 23.57 15.25 2.86
CA SER A 261 24.68 16.21 2.96
C SER A 261 25.44 15.96 4.26
N ALA A 262 26.65 16.47 4.38
CA ALA A 262 27.53 16.22 5.52
C ALA A 262 26.90 16.55 6.90
N ASN A 263 25.97 17.50 6.97
CA ASN A 263 25.31 17.97 8.20
C ASN A 263 23.80 17.74 8.16
N ASP A 264 23.35 16.54 7.75
CA ASP A 264 21.92 16.24 7.61
C ASP A 264 21.38 15.55 8.87
N ASP A 265 20.55 16.21 9.64
CA ASP A 265 19.93 15.69 10.88
C ASP A 265 19.15 14.39 10.61
N ASN A 266 18.67 14.19 9.40
CA ASN A 266 17.95 12.97 9.01
C ASN A 266 18.85 11.72 8.98
N PHE A 267 20.18 11.90 8.95
CA PHE A 267 21.13 10.80 8.99
C PHE A 267 21.06 10.04 10.33
N ALA A 268 21.04 10.76 11.46
CA ALA A 268 20.93 10.17 12.79
C ALA A 268 19.60 9.41 12.96
N ALA A 269 18.50 9.99 12.42
CA ALA A 269 17.19 9.34 12.44
C ALA A 269 17.20 8.02 11.65
N LEU A 270 17.76 8.00 10.44
CA LEU A 270 17.84 6.77 9.65
C LEU A 270 18.74 5.72 10.33
N LYS A 271 19.87 6.14 10.92
CA LYS A 271 20.75 5.23 11.66
C LYS A 271 19.99 4.52 12.79
N ALA A 272 19.24 5.28 13.60
CA ALA A 272 18.42 4.74 14.69
C ALA A 272 17.36 3.75 14.17
N ILE A 273 16.71 4.04 13.03
CA ILE A 273 15.74 3.16 12.40
C ILE A 273 16.36 1.83 11.95
N LEU A 274 17.54 1.88 11.31
CA LEU A 274 18.23 0.69 10.79
C LEU A 274 18.85 -0.18 11.89
N GLU A 275 19.27 0.42 13.00
CA GLU A 275 19.80 -0.30 14.17
C GLU A 275 18.70 -0.98 14.99
N GLY A 276 17.45 -0.56 14.82
CA GLY A 276 16.32 -0.93 15.65
C GLY A 276 16.20 -0.04 16.89
N SER A 277 14.97 0.26 17.31
CA SER A 277 14.72 0.91 18.59
C SER A 277 15.09 -0.02 19.74
N VAL A 278 15.18 0.51 20.97
CA VAL A 278 15.45 -0.25 22.20
C VAL A 278 14.51 -1.46 22.38
N GLY A 279 13.37 -1.47 21.71
CA GLY A 279 12.38 -2.57 21.70
C GLY A 279 12.68 -3.73 20.73
N GLY A 280 13.79 -3.70 19.99
CA GLY A 280 14.13 -4.73 18.99
C GLY A 280 13.61 -4.45 17.59
N ARG A 281 14.05 -5.25 16.60
CA ARG A 281 13.55 -5.15 15.22
C ARG A 281 12.11 -5.65 15.14
N SER A 282 11.22 -4.83 14.58
CA SER A 282 9.88 -5.31 14.24
C SER A 282 9.97 -6.42 13.21
N HIS A 283 9.36 -7.56 13.49
CA HIS A 283 9.39 -8.76 12.63
C HIS A 283 8.49 -8.65 11.39
N ASN A 284 7.70 -7.59 11.30
CA ASN A 284 6.75 -7.36 10.20
C ASN A 284 7.06 -6.09 9.39
N VAL A 285 8.16 -5.39 9.67
CA VAL A 285 8.55 -4.16 8.96
C VAL A 285 9.98 -4.28 8.45
N ALA A 286 10.19 -3.94 7.18
CA ALA A 286 11.51 -3.80 6.56
C ALA A 286 11.65 -2.43 5.90
N VAL A 287 12.87 -1.86 5.94
CA VAL A 287 13.18 -0.57 5.30
C VAL A 287 13.85 -0.82 3.96
N TYR A 288 13.24 -0.32 2.89
CA TYR A 288 13.81 -0.35 1.53
C TYR A 288 14.14 1.08 1.11
N ALA A 289 15.37 1.29 0.67
CA ALA A 289 15.81 2.58 0.19
C ALA A 289 16.41 2.49 -1.21
N THR A 290 16.22 3.53 -2.01
CA THR A 290 16.94 3.68 -3.27
C THR A 290 17.95 4.82 -3.19
N SER A 291 19.06 4.72 -3.93
CA SER A 291 20.02 5.80 -4.07
C SER A 291 20.64 5.79 -5.47
N ASN A 292 20.86 6.97 -6.02
CA ASN A 292 21.56 7.13 -7.30
C ASN A 292 23.09 7.15 -7.13
N ARG A 293 23.60 6.93 -5.92
CA ARG A 293 25.01 7.01 -5.59
C ARG A 293 25.47 5.76 -4.85
N ARG A 294 26.70 5.33 -5.15
CA ARG A 294 27.35 4.23 -4.43
C ARG A 294 27.66 4.62 -2.99
N HIS A 295 27.95 5.89 -2.77
CA HIS A 295 28.11 6.52 -1.46
C HIS A 295 26.92 7.46 -1.26
N LEU A 296 26.19 7.33 -0.18
CA LEU A 296 24.96 8.08 0.12
C LEU A 296 25.18 9.61 0.25
N VAL A 297 26.36 10.13 -0.06
CA VAL A 297 26.76 11.54 0.10
C VAL A 297 27.07 12.24 -1.21
N LYS A 298 26.67 13.50 -1.29
CA LYS A 298 27.10 14.47 -2.31
C LYS A 298 28.53 14.91 -2.02
N GLU A 299 29.47 14.53 -2.88
CA GLU A 299 30.76 15.22 -2.93
C GLU A 299 30.52 16.61 -3.56
N SER A 300 30.72 17.66 -2.80
CA SER A 300 30.79 19.02 -3.34
C SER A 300 32.22 19.27 -3.84
N MET A 301 32.36 19.95 -4.98
CA MET A 301 33.69 20.37 -5.46
C MET A 301 34.35 21.39 -4.50
N SER A 302 33.58 22.06 -3.65
CA SER A 302 34.09 22.96 -2.61
C SER A 302 34.72 22.23 -1.43
N ASP A 303 34.42 20.93 -1.22
CA ASP A 303 34.94 20.13 -0.11
C ASP A 303 36.38 19.63 -0.37
N ARG A 304 36.97 19.93 -1.56
CA ARG A 304 38.35 19.57 -1.90
C ARG A 304 39.41 20.55 -1.40
N SER A 305 38.99 21.65 -0.78
CA SER A 305 39.94 22.67 -0.28
C SER A 305 39.72 22.94 1.22
N GLY A 306 40.29 22.08 2.08
CA GLY A 306 40.55 22.38 3.49
C GLY A 306 39.52 21.81 4.47
N ASP A 307 39.65 20.60 4.84
CA ASP A 307 39.49 19.90 6.11
C ASP A 307 39.35 18.38 5.90
N ASP A 308 40.45 17.74 5.52
CA ASP A 308 40.47 16.30 5.19
C ASP A 308 40.00 15.37 6.32
N LEU A 309 40.04 15.82 7.57
CA LEU A 309 39.64 15.01 8.73
C LEU A 309 38.09 14.88 8.81
N HIS A 310 37.33 15.95 8.69
CA HIS A 310 35.88 15.91 8.75
C HIS A 310 35.24 15.20 7.53
N ALA A 311 35.88 15.29 6.37
CA ALA A 311 35.42 14.58 5.17
C ALA A 311 35.65 13.05 5.28
N ALA A 312 36.73 12.63 5.93
CA ALA A 312 37.02 11.22 6.19
C ALA A 312 36.05 10.61 7.21
N ASP A 313 35.77 11.30 8.30
CA ASP A 313 34.83 10.86 9.33
C ASP A 313 33.41 10.72 8.78
N THR A 314 32.95 11.70 8.00
CA THR A 314 31.65 11.65 7.32
C THR A 314 31.55 10.49 6.34
N ARG A 315 32.61 10.19 5.58
CA ARG A 315 32.65 9.02 4.67
C ARG A 315 32.56 7.70 5.44
N GLN A 316 33.26 7.59 6.56
CA GLN A 316 33.26 6.39 7.40
C GLN A 316 31.88 6.15 8.03
N GLU A 317 31.22 7.20 8.52
CA GLU A 317 29.85 7.12 9.07
C GLU A 317 28.85 6.65 8.01
N LEU A 318 28.99 7.09 6.78
CA LEU A 318 28.09 6.75 5.68
C LEU A 318 28.32 5.35 5.10
N MET A 319 29.58 4.91 5.08
CA MET A 319 29.89 3.49 4.82
C MET A 319 29.29 2.60 5.89
N SER A 320 29.37 3.06 7.15
CA SER A 320 28.73 2.41 8.29
C SER A 320 27.18 2.35 8.15
N LEU A 321 26.53 3.38 7.64
CA LEU A 321 25.11 3.37 7.38
C LEU A 321 24.73 2.38 6.26
N ALA A 322 25.47 2.39 5.14
CA ALA A 322 25.24 1.45 4.05
C ALA A 322 25.42 -0.02 4.50
N ALA A 323 26.37 -0.28 5.39
CA ALA A 323 26.60 -1.60 5.97
C ALA A 323 25.43 -2.08 6.87
N ARG A 324 24.58 -1.17 7.38
CA ARG A 324 23.39 -1.51 8.19
C ARG A 324 22.21 -1.96 7.35
N PHE A 325 22.21 -1.68 6.04
CA PHE A 325 21.34 -2.38 5.11
C PHE A 325 21.92 -3.78 4.89
N GLY A 326 21.33 -4.79 5.48
CA GLY A 326 21.86 -6.16 5.40
C GLY A 326 21.86 -6.74 3.98
N LEU A 327 21.05 -6.16 3.06
CA LEU A 327 21.04 -6.51 1.64
C LEU A 327 21.26 -5.25 0.78
N THR A 328 22.33 -5.28 0.00
CA THR A 328 22.62 -4.21 -0.96
C THR A 328 22.59 -4.77 -2.39
N VAL A 329 21.81 -4.12 -3.27
CA VAL A 329 21.63 -4.55 -4.66
C VAL A 329 22.00 -3.41 -5.60
N THR A 330 22.89 -3.70 -6.56
CA THR A 330 23.44 -2.70 -7.49
C THR A 330 22.73 -2.75 -8.83
N PHE A 331 22.23 -1.61 -9.29
CA PHE A 331 21.61 -1.41 -10.59
C PHE A 331 22.53 -0.52 -11.45
N GLN A 332 23.46 -1.14 -12.15
CA GLN A 332 24.39 -0.43 -13.04
C GLN A 332 23.73 -0.10 -14.37
N GLN A 333 24.23 0.94 -15.03
CA GLN A 333 23.85 1.26 -16.41
C GLN A 333 23.98 0.01 -17.30
N PRO A 334 22.99 -0.30 -18.14
CA PRO A 334 23.04 -1.50 -18.98
C PRO A 334 24.13 -1.36 -20.05
N ASP A 335 24.88 -2.44 -20.28
CA ASP A 335 25.70 -2.58 -21.45
C ASP A 335 24.84 -2.61 -22.73
N LYS A 336 25.47 -2.71 -23.87
CA LYS A 336 24.77 -2.72 -25.17
C LYS A 336 23.79 -3.87 -25.27
N ASP A 337 24.21 -5.07 -24.94
CA ASP A 337 23.42 -6.28 -25.15
C ASP A 337 22.19 -6.32 -24.23
N ARG A 338 22.35 -5.94 -22.96
CA ARG A 338 21.25 -5.77 -22.01
C ARG A 338 20.28 -4.67 -22.46
N TYR A 339 20.80 -3.56 -22.98
CA TYR A 339 19.96 -2.47 -23.49
C TYR A 339 19.14 -2.89 -24.71
N ASP A 340 19.75 -3.62 -25.65
CA ASP A 340 19.07 -4.15 -26.84
C ASP A 340 17.98 -5.17 -26.43
N THR A 341 18.24 -6.01 -25.43
CA THR A 341 17.24 -6.91 -24.85
C THR A 341 16.07 -6.12 -24.25
N ILE A 342 16.35 -5.08 -23.47
CA ILE A 342 15.32 -4.21 -22.88
C ILE A 342 14.45 -3.55 -23.97
N LEU A 343 15.09 -3.03 -25.04
CA LEU A 343 14.37 -2.45 -26.18
C LEU A 343 13.42 -3.44 -26.84
N LEU A 344 13.88 -4.68 -27.07
CA LEU A 344 13.10 -5.72 -27.72
C LEU A 344 11.86 -6.11 -26.88
N GLU A 345 12.05 -6.31 -25.57
CA GLU A 345 10.95 -6.67 -24.68
C GLU A 345 9.95 -5.53 -24.53
N LEU A 346 10.39 -4.29 -24.40
CA LEU A 346 9.49 -3.12 -24.37
C LEU A 346 8.76 -2.96 -25.70
N ALA A 347 9.43 -3.10 -26.85
CA ALA A 347 8.79 -3.05 -28.16
C ALA A 347 7.65 -4.09 -28.28
N LYS A 348 7.89 -5.30 -27.78
CA LYS A 348 6.86 -6.36 -27.72
C LYS A 348 5.69 -5.97 -26.80
N GLN A 349 5.97 -5.43 -25.59
CA GLN A 349 4.94 -5.00 -24.63
C GLN A 349 4.05 -3.89 -25.21
N TYR A 350 4.64 -2.93 -25.93
CA TYR A 350 3.93 -1.80 -26.54
C TYR A 350 3.42 -2.08 -27.96
N GLY A 351 3.58 -3.31 -28.47
CA GLY A 351 3.09 -3.70 -29.80
C GLY A 351 3.79 -3.02 -30.98
N VAL A 352 5.01 -2.53 -30.78
CA VAL A 352 5.78 -1.84 -31.83
C VAL A 352 6.28 -2.85 -32.83
N GLN A 353 5.86 -2.72 -34.11
CA GLN A 353 6.26 -3.56 -35.24
C GLN A 353 7.45 -2.89 -35.96
N MET A 354 8.66 -3.29 -35.59
CA MET A 354 9.89 -2.82 -36.23
C MET A 354 10.91 -3.95 -36.29
N PRO A 355 11.67 -4.12 -37.40
CA PRO A 355 12.78 -5.08 -37.45
C PRO A 355 13.79 -4.80 -36.34
N SER A 356 14.30 -5.85 -35.70
CA SER A 356 15.19 -5.73 -34.53
C SER A 356 16.43 -4.88 -34.80
N ASP A 357 17.05 -5.03 -36.00
CA ASP A 357 18.22 -4.24 -36.37
C ASP A 357 17.93 -2.74 -36.40
N GLN A 358 16.76 -2.35 -36.93
CA GLN A 358 16.33 -0.95 -36.96
C GLN A 358 15.97 -0.44 -35.56
N LEU A 359 15.31 -1.27 -34.75
CA LEU A 359 14.97 -0.96 -33.38
C LEU A 359 16.23 -0.66 -32.56
N PHE A 360 17.24 -1.54 -32.65
CA PHE A 360 18.51 -1.37 -31.94
C PHE A 360 19.27 -0.15 -32.43
N LEU A 361 19.41 0.03 -33.75
CA LEU A 361 20.13 1.18 -34.33
C LEU A 361 19.52 2.50 -33.85
N LYS A 362 18.20 2.63 -33.98
CA LYS A 362 17.47 3.85 -33.56
C LYS A 362 17.45 4.03 -32.05
N GLY A 363 17.26 2.96 -31.28
CA GLY A 363 17.28 2.99 -29.82
C GLY A 363 18.65 3.39 -29.25
N GLN A 364 19.74 2.88 -29.83
CA GLN A 364 21.10 3.28 -29.47
C GLN A 364 21.37 4.77 -29.81
N ALA A 365 20.92 5.24 -30.99
CA ALA A 365 21.06 6.64 -31.38
C ALA A 365 20.23 7.56 -30.43
N PHE A 366 19.05 7.12 -30.03
CA PHE A 366 18.22 7.84 -29.06
C PHE A 366 18.90 7.89 -27.68
N ALA A 367 19.45 6.77 -27.21
CA ALA A 367 20.17 6.71 -25.94
C ALA A 367 21.38 7.65 -25.89
N LEU A 368 22.15 7.75 -26.97
CA LEU A 368 23.29 8.68 -27.08
C LEU A 368 22.84 10.14 -26.90
N ARG A 369 21.71 10.52 -27.54
CA ARG A 369 21.14 11.88 -27.40
C ARG A 369 20.55 12.14 -26.03
N ALA A 370 20.02 11.10 -25.36
CA ALA A 370 19.40 11.19 -24.03
C ALA A 370 20.40 11.09 -22.86
N GLY A 371 21.72 11.07 -23.14
CA GLY A 371 22.75 11.04 -22.11
C GLY A 371 23.15 9.65 -21.61
N GLY A 372 22.72 8.58 -22.28
CA GLY A 372 23.13 7.21 -21.96
C GLY A 372 22.03 6.17 -22.03
N ARG A 373 22.44 4.91 -21.93
CA ARG A 373 21.53 3.77 -21.93
C ARG A 373 20.89 3.61 -20.54
N SER A 374 19.57 3.52 -20.50
CA SER A 374 18.85 3.11 -19.29
C SER A 374 17.49 2.55 -19.67
N PRO A 375 16.84 1.70 -18.82
CA PRO A 375 15.44 1.27 -19.03
C PRO A 375 14.47 2.42 -19.22
N ARG A 376 14.66 3.53 -18.50
CA ARG A 376 13.83 4.74 -18.65
C ARG A 376 13.94 5.30 -20.07
N VAL A 377 15.17 5.42 -20.60
CA VAL A 377 15.41 5.93 -21.94
C VAL A 377 14.87 4.97 -23.00
N ALA A 378 15.03 3.65 -22.81
CA ALA A 378 14.44 2.64 -23.68
C ALA A 378 12.92 2.72 -23.71
N LYS A 379 12.28 2.87 -22.54
CA LYS A 379 10.82 3.01 -22.43
C LYS A 379 10.32 4.26 -23.14
N GLN A 380 10.95 5.41 -22.92
CA GLN A 380 10.62 6.67 -23.61
C GLN A 380 10.70 6.53 -25.12
N PHE A 381 11.77 5.90 -25.64
CA PHE A 381 11.95 5.66 -27.06
C PHE A 381 10.82 4.77 -27.63
N VAL A 382 10.50 3.66 -26.97
CA VAL A 382 9.46 2.75 -27.42
C VAL A 382 8.08 3.37 -27.33
N GLU A 383 7.77 4.15 -26.30
CA GLU A 383 6.51 4.89 -26.15
C GLU A 383 6.33 5.91 -27.28
N LEU A 384 7.39 6.63 -27.67
CA LEU A 384 7.34 7.55 -28.81
C LEU A 384 7.06 6.81 -30.11
N LEU A 385 7.67 5.64 -30.33
CA LEU A 385 7.40 4.80 -31.51
C LEU A 385 5.94 4.31 -31.51
N ALA A 386 5.45 3.83 -30.38
CA ALA A 386 4.07 3.36 -30.23
C ALA A 386 3.05 4.49 -30.49
N ALA A 387 3.39 5.72 -30.12
CA ALA A 387 2.61 6.92 -30.40
C ALA A 387 2.73 7.42 -31.85
N GLY A 388 3.52 6.77 -32.72
CA GLY A 388 3.71 7.16 -34.12
C GLY A 388 4.65 8.37 -34.31
N VAL A 389 5.38 8.79 -33.27
CA VAL A 389 6.32 9.90 -33.34
C VAL A 389 7.58 9.46 -34.08
N LYS A 390 8.02 10.23 -35.06
CA LYS A 390 9.29 10.00 -35.75
C LYS A 390 10.47 10.32 -34.83
N VAL A 391 11.30 9.31 -34.49
CA VAL A 391 12.43 9.40 -33.57
C VAL A 391 13.74 9.14 -34.30
#